data_be2855ef09cdc127494d2293f4f1a5f9
#
_entry.id   be2855ef09cdc127494d2293f4f1a5f9
#
_cell.length_a   1.000
_cell.length_b   1.000
_cell.length_c   1.000
_cell.angle_alpha   90.00
_cell.angle_beta   90.00
_cell.angle_gamma   90.00
#
_symmetry.space_group_name_H-M   'P 1'
#
loop_
_entity.id
_entity.type
_entity.pdbx_description
1 polymer ?
#
loop_
_entity_poly.entity_id
_entity_poly.type
_entity_poly.pdbx_seq_one_letter_code
_entity_poly.pdbx_strand_id
1 'polypeptide(L)'
;MKKLLDKWISISLIKRIIGGLALGIILGLLVPKASGIALFGSVFVGALKAIAPLLVFVLVISSLCHSGKSHGGVIKTVIILYMFSTVLASVIAVFTSKLFPVTLTLTEGFEEMSSPGSIGDVFNSLLMNIVENPITSLTKANYVGILAWAVVIGIACRHAKESTKDMLVDISNGLSKVVTWIINFAPFGIMGLVFDTVSNNGMSVFKEYGKLLMLLVGTMLFIYFVTNPILVFWCTHKNPYPLVFRCLKKSALTAFFTRSSAANIPINMKECEDMGLDRDTYSVTIPLGATINMDGAAITITVMTLAAANTLGITVDIPSAILLSILAALSACGASGVAGGSLLLIPMACSLFGIPNDVAMQVVGIGFIIGVIQDSVETALNSSSDLLLSASAEFRQWRKEGREITY
;
A
#
# COMPACT_ATOMS: atom_id res chain seq x y z
N MET A 1 5.32 -13.02 34.08
CA MET A 1 5.23 -13.07 32.64
C MET A 1 4.13 -12.13 32.11
N LYS A 2 2.86 -12.22 32.53
CA LYS A 2 1.75 -11.38 32.09
C LYS A 2 2.03 -9.86 32.24
N LYS A 3 2.51 -9.40 33.40
CA LYS A 3 2.88 -7.99 33.63
C LYS A 3 3.99 -7.45 32.72
N LEU A 4 4.95 -8.28 32.30
CA LEU A 4 6.00 -7.89 31.36
C LEU A 4 5.45 -7.76 29.94
N LEU A 5 4.56 -8.67 29.56
CA LEU A 5 3.87 -8.63 28.27
C LEU A 5 2.96 -7.40 28.16
N ASP A 6 2.20 -7.11 29.22
CA ASP A 6 1.32 -5.93 29.27
C ASP A 6 2.14 -4.63 29.18
N LYS A 7 3.30 -4.57 29.87
CA LYS A 7 4.21 -3.43 29.78
C LYS A 7 4.85 -3.31 28.38
N TRP A 8 5.17 -4.42 27.72
CA TRP A 8 5.67 -4.43 26.35
C TRP A 8 4.61 -3.95 25.36
N ILE A 9 3.37 -4.40 25.50
CA ILE A 9 2.26 -4.03 24.63
C ILE A 9 1.86 -2.56 24.82
N SER A 10 2.04 -1.98 26.03
CA SER A 10 1.78 -0.56 26.28
C SER A 10 2.72 0.40 25.55
N ILE A 11 3.90 -0.08 25.11
CA ILE A 11 4.83 0.70 24.28
C ILE A 11 4.31 0.71 22.84
N SER A 12 4.25 1.88 22.18
CA SER A 12 3.81 1.96 20.80
C SER A 12 4.65 1.06 19.88
N LEU A 13 4.02 0.45 18.89
CA LEU A 13 4.68 -0.47 17.94
C LEU A 13 5.89 0.18 17.27
N ILE A 14 5.78 1.47 16.90
CA ILE A 14 6.86 2.25 16.28
C ILE A 14 8.10 2.27 17.18
N LYS A 15 7.93 2.58 18.46
CA LYS A 15 9.07 2.62 19.41
C LYS A 15 9.72 1.25 19.54
N ARG A 16 8.92 0.18 19.56
CA ARG A 16 9.41 -1.21 19.60
C ARG A 16 10.19 -1.57 18.35
N ILE A 17 9.70 -1.17 17.17
CA ILE A 17 10.39 -1.40 15.87
C ILE A 17 11.71 -0.64 15.82
N ILE A 18 11.74 0.64 16.22
CA ILE A 18 12.99 1.43 16.29
C ILE A 18 13.99 0.76 17.23
N GLY A 19 13.53 0.26 18.38
CA GLY A 19 14.37 -0.50 19.30
C GLY A 19 14.92 -1.79 18.69
N GLY A 20 14.07 -2.54 17.95
CA GLY A 20 14.48 -3.73 17.21
C GLY A 20 15.51 -3.42 16.13
N LEU A 21 15.30 -2.36 15.35
CA LEU A 21 16.23 -1.89 14.31
C LEU A 21 17.60 -1.53 14.93
N ALA A 22 17.62 -0.70 15.98
CA ALA A 22 18.85 -0.30 16.65
C ALA A 22 19.60 -1.53 17.23
N LEU A 23 18.86 -2.46 17.86
CA LEU A 23 19.44 -3.69 18.39
C LEU A 23 19.99 -4.60 17.27
N GLY A 24 19.30 -4.69 16.15
CA GLY A 24 19.76 -5.44 14.96
C GLY A 24 21.06 -4.89 14.40
N ILE A 25 21.20 -3.56 14.29
CA ILE A 25 22.46 -2.91 13.89
C ILE A 25 23.58 -3.25 14.87
N ILE A 26 23.35 -3.04 16.18
CA ILE A 26 24.36 -3.27 17.21
C ILE A 26 24.83 -4.73 17.20
N LEU A 27 23.89 -5.67 17.14
CA LEU A 27 24.20 -7.10 17.12
C LEU A 27 24.93 -7.50 15.83
N GLY A 28 24.51 -6.97 14.68
CA GLY A 28 25.16 -7.23 13.37
C GLY A 28 26.62 -6.75 13.33
N LEU A 29 26.93 -5.64 14.02
CA LEU A 29 28.30 -5.12 14.11
C LEU A 29 29.14 -5.87 15.15
N LEU A 30 28.56 -6.20 16.33
CA LEU A 30 29.33 -6.76 17.44
C LEU A 30 29.47 -8.29 17.37
N VAL A 31 28.44 -8.99 16.89
CA VAL A 31 28.39 -10.46 16.87
C VAL A 31 27.93 -11.02 15.53
N PRO A 32 28.57 -10.64 14.39
CA PRO A 32 28.07 -11.00 13.04
C PRO A 32 27.96 -12.51 12.79
N LYS A 33 28.69 -13.34 13.57
CA LYS A 33 28.64 -14.80 13.45
C LYS A 33 27.45 -15.46 14.17
N ALA A 34 26.63 -14.70 14.90
CA ALA A 34 25.47 -15.23 15.64
C ALA A 34 24.25 -15.43 14.73
N SER A 35 24.39 -16.25 13.69
CA SER A 35 23.38 -16.48 12.62
C SER A 35 21.98 -16.86 13.13
N GLY A 36 21.84 -17.41 14.33
CA GLY A 36 20.55 -17.69 14.95
C GLY A 36 19.65 -16.46 15.15
N ILE A 37 20.23 -15.24 15.16
CA ILE A 37 19.46 -14.00 15.25
C ILE A 37 18.72 -13.72 13.94
N ALA A 38 19.30 -14.04 12.79
CA ALA A 38 18.65 -13.88 11.48
C ALA A 38 17.36 -14.73 11.37
N LEU A 39 17.25 -15.81 12.14
CA LEU A 39 16.05 -16.65 12.14
C LEU A 39 14.76 -15.88 12.48
N PHE A 40 14.83 -14.88 13.37
CA PHE A 40 13.67 -14.04 13.67
C PHE A 40 13.18 -13.27 12.44
N GLY A 41 14.09 -12.80 11.60
CA GLY A 41 13.77 -12.16 10.32
C GLY A 41 13.13 -13.14 9.34
N SER A 42 13.72 -14.31 9.18
CA SER A 42 13.20 -15.36 8.28
C SER A 42 11.81 -15.84 8.69
N VAL A 43 11.57 -16.03 9.99
CA VAL A 43 10.24 -16.43 10.53
C VAL A 43 9.21 -15.32 10.27
N PHE A 44 9.58 -14.06 10.47
CA PHE A 44 8.68 -12.93 10.23
C PHE A 44 8.27 -12.83 8.75
N VAL A 45 9.24 -12.84 7.84
CA VAL A 45 8.97 -12.78 6.39
C VAL A 45 8.23 -14.03 5.93
N GLY A 46 8.61 -15.22 6.44
CA GLY A 46 7.93 -16.48 6.14
C GLY A 46 6.45 -16.48 6.57
N ALA A 47 6.12 -15.92 7.74
CA ALA A 47 4.74 -15.79 8.20
C ALA A 47 3.92 -14.82 7.30
N LEU A 48 4.53 -13.71 6.86
CA LEU A 48 3.90 -12.79 5.92
C LEU A 48 3.69 -13.46 4.54
N LYS A 49 4.70 -14.15 4.03
CA LYS A 49 4.62 -14.91 2.78
C LYS A 49 3.51 -15.96 2.81
N ALA A 50 3.31 -16.63 3.93
CA ALA A 50 2.30 -17.68 4.08
C ALA A 50 0.87 -17.12 4.04
N ILE A 51 0.62 -15.95 4.65
CA ILE A 51 -0.72 -15.38 4.76
C ILE A 51 -1.11 -14.50 3.56
N ALA A 52 -0.13 -13.92 2.86
CA ALA A 52 -0.36 -12.90 1.84
C ALA A 52 -1.30 -13.34 0.70
N PRO A 53 -1.16 -14.55 0.08
CA PRO A 53 -2.06 -15.00 -0.99
C PRO A 53 -3.53 -15.06 -0.55
N LEU A 54 -3.78 -15.63 0.63
CA LEU A 54 -5.12 -15.76 1.19
C LEU A 54 -5.71 -14.40 1.59
N LEU A 55 -4.88 -13.55 2.18
CA LEU A 55 -5.26 -12.19 2.56
C LEU A 55 -5.73 -11.40 1.34
N VAL A 56 -4.91 -11.34 0.28
CA VAL A 56 -5.23 -10.60 -0.96
C VAL A 56 -6.52 -11.11 -1.57
N PHE A 57 -6.67 -12.43 -1.68
CA PHE A 57 -7.87 -13.06 -2.24
C PHE A 57 -9.15 -12.63 -1.51
N VAL A 58 -9.17 -12.79 -0.19
CA VAL A 58 -10.37 -12.50 0.61
C VAL A 58 -10.65 -11.01 0.72
N LEU A 59 -9.61 -10.17 0.88
CA LEU A 59 -9.78 -8.71 0.95
C LEU A 59 -10.44 -8.15 -0.32
N VAL A 60 -9.95 -8.57 -1.50
CA VAL A 60 -10.49 -8.09 -2.79
C VAL A 60 -11.93 -8.56 -2.98
N ILE A 61 -12.25 -9.81 -2.66
CA ILE A 61 -13.63 -10.31 -2.73
C ILE A 61 -14.53 -9.50 -1.80
N SER A 62 -14.15 -9.35 -0.53
CA SER A 62 -14.92 -8.63 0.48
C SER A 62 -15.16 -7.16 0.09
N SER A 63 -14.15 -6.48 -0.43
CA SER A 63 -14.26 -5.10 -0.90
C SER A 63 -15.21 -4.95 -2.09
N LEU A 64 -15.13 -5.86 -3.07
CA LEU A 64 -15.94 -5.77 -4.29
C LEU A 64 -17.39 -6.22 -4.09
N CYS A 65 -17.68 -7.16 -3.21
CA CYS A 65 -19.05 -7.62 -2.98
C CYS A 65 -19.93 -6.58 -2.28
N HIS A 66 -19.35 -5.64 -1.53
CA HIS A 66 -20.04 -4.53 -0.88
C HIS A 66 -20.12 -3.25 -1.70
N SER A 67 -19.47 -3.18 -2.86
CA SER A 67 -19.56 -2.01 -3.75
C SER A 67 -21.01 -1.86 -4.23
N GLY A 68 -21.82 -1.22 -3.41
CA GLY A 68 -23.26 -1.02 -3.61
C GLY A 68 -23.56 0.04 -4.69
N LYS A 69 -24.84 0.20 -5.00
CA LYS A 69 -25.36 1.19 -5.95
C LYS A 69 -24.99 2.59 -5.45
N SER A 70 -24.12 3.28 -6.19
CA SER A 70 -23.78 4.68 -5.93
C SER A 70 -25.04 5.56 -5.99
N HIS A 71 -25.41 6.17 -4.87
CA HIS A 71 -26.52 7.10 -4.79
C HIS A 71 -25.96 8.52 -4.97
N GLY A 72 -26.34 9.18 -6.07
CA GLY A 72 -26.04 10.60 -6.32
C GLY A 72 -24.82 10.88 -7.20
N GLY A 73 -24.88 11.99 -7.95
CA GLY A 73 -23.84 12.40 -8.91
C GLY A 73 -22.52 12.80 -8.23
N VAL A 74 -22.55 13.28 -6.97
CA VAL A 74 -21.37 13.66 -6.20
C VAL A 74 -20.56 12.43 -5.79
N ILE A 75 -21.19 11.40 -5.25
CA ILE A 75 -20.53 10.14 -4.85
C ILE A 75 -19.85 9.50 -6.05
N LYS A 76 -20.50 9.49 -7.22
CA LYS A 76 -19.88 9.00 -8.46
C LYS A 76 -18.64 9.82 -8.82
N THR A 77 -18.69 11.14 -8.66
CA THR A 77 -17.54 12.03 -8.92
C THR A 77 -16.40 11.73 -7.96
N VAL A 78 -16.69 11.52 -6.68
CA VAL A 78 -15.67 11.15 -5.66
C VAL A 78 -14.99 9.83 -6.03
N ILE A 79 -15.74 8.79 -6.37
CA ILE A 79 -15.17 7.48 -6.76
C ILE A 79 -14.25 7.62 -7.97
N ILE A 80 -14.68 8.40 -8.97
CA ILE A 80 -13.85 8.67 -10.16
C ILE A 80 -12.57 9.41 -9.77
N LEU A 81 -12.64 10.41 -8.90
CA LEU A 81 -11.46 11.15 -8.43
C LEU A 81 -10.51 10.24 -7.66
N TYR A 82 -11.01 9.40 -6.76
CA TYR A 82 -10.20 8.44 -6.01
C TYR A 82 -9.44 7.48 -6.93
N MET A 83 -10.15 6.82 -7.84
CA MET A 83 -9.52 5.88 -8.77
C MET A 83 -8.55 6.58 -9.72
N PHE A 84 -8.91 7.77 -10.21
CA PHE A 84 -8.05 8.56 -11.09
C PHE A 84 -6.78 9.02 -10.37
N SER A 85 -6.89 9.52 -9.13
CA SER A 85 -5.76 9.91 -8.30
C SER A 85 -4.81 8.74 -8.06
N THR A 86 -5.35 7.59 -7.67
CA THR A 86 -4.54 6.39 -7.38
C THR A 86 -3.79 5.87 -8.61
N VAL A 87 -4.44 5.83 -9.78
CA VAL A 87 -3.76 5.47 -11.04
C VAL A 87 -2.69 6.52 -11.40
N LEU A 88 -3.02 7.81 -11.30
CA LEU A 88 -2.09 8.89 -11.59
C LEU A 88 -0.88 8.87 -10.65
N ALA A 89 -1.09 8.57 -9.37
CA ALA A 89 -0.02 8.42 -8.39
C ALA A 89 0.95 7.28 -8.78
N SER A 90 0.44 6.14 -9.23
CA SER A 90 1.26 5.04 -9.72
C SER A 90 2.01 5.39 -11.02
N VAL A 91 1.36 6.09 -11.96
CA VAL A 91 2.03 6.57 -13.20
C VAL A 91 3.18 7.51 -12.84
N ILE A 92 2.98 8.46 -11.93
CA ILE A 92 4.03 9.37 -11.47
C ILE A 92 5.13 8.58 -10.76
N ALA A 93 4.81 7.55 -10.00
CA ALA A 93 5.79 6.67 -9.36
C ALA A 93 6.66 5.94 -10.40
N VAL A 94 6.11 5.52 -11.53
CA VAL A 94 6.89 4.99 -12.66
C VAL A 94 7.87 6.03 -13.19
N PHE A 95 7.41 7.26 -13.43
CA PHE A 95 8.27 8.34 -13.93
C PHE A 95 9.39 8.67 -12.95
N THR A 96 9.08 8.84 -11.67
CA THR A 96 10.08 9.15 -10.65
C THR A 96 11.09 8.01 -10.47
N SER A 97 10.63 6.74 -10.54
CA SER A 97 11.53 5.57 -10.48
C SER A 97 12.43 5.43 -11.69
N LYS A 98 11.97 5.84 -12.88
CA LYS A 98 12.82 5.88 -14.10
C LYS A 98 13.80 7.05 -14.06
N LEU A 99 13.42 8.18 -13.49
CA LEU A 99 14.28 9.36 -13.37
C LEU A 99 15.36 9.17 -12.28
N PHE A 100 15.01 8.48 -11.21
CA PHE A 100 15.88 8.19 -10.07
C PHE A 100 15.92 6.67 -9.80
N PRO A 101 16.59 5.89 -10.68
CA PRO A 101 16.62 4.44 -10.51
C PRO A 101 17.34 4.06 -9.22
N VAL A 102 16.70 3.17 -8.45
CA VAL A 102 17.25 2.62 -7.21
C VAL A 102 17.46 1.13 -7.39
N THR A 103 18.61 0.65 -6.92
CA THR A 103 18.93 -0.77 -6.78
C THR A 103 18.99 -1.13 -5.31
N LEU A 104 18.74 -2.39 -4.99
CA LEU A 104 18.67 -2.91 -3.63
C LEU A 104 19.75 -3.97 -3.43
N THR A 105 20.41 -3.98 -2.28
CA THR A 105 21.26 -5.09 -1.89
C THR A 105 20.37 -6.21 -1.33
N LEU A 106 20.30 -7.33 -2.05
CA LEU A 106 19.59 -8.54 -1.64
C LEU A 106 20.58 -9.50 -0.97
N THR A 107 20.09 -10.31 0.00
CA THR A 107 20.95 -11.17 0.84
C THR A 107 21.38 -12.48 0.15
N GLU A 108 20.65 -12.90 -0.90
CA GLU A 108 20.99 -14.08 -1.70
C GLU A 108 21.44 -13.65 -3.08
N GLY A 109 22.54 -14.27 -3.58
CA GLY A 109 23.02 -14.07 -4.93
C GLY A 109 22.04 -14.65 -5.94
N PHE A 110 21.47 -13.82 -6.78
CA PHE A 110 20.64 -14.23 -7.88
C PHE A 110 21.46 -14.23 -9.17
N GLU A 111 21.24 -15.27 -10.00
CA GLU A 111 21.71 -15.22 -11.39
C GLU A 111 20.99 -14.10 -12.12
N GLU A 112 21.71 -13.35 -12.99
CA GLU A 112 21.10 -12.35 -13.84
C GLU A 112 19.93 -12.96 -14.60
N MET A 113 18.73 -12.48 -14.31
CA MET A 113 17.55 -12.93 -15.04
C MET A 113 17.54 -12.28 -16.41
N SER A 114 17.40 -13.10 -17.44
CA SER A 114 17.16 -12.57 -18.78
C SER A 114 15.88 -11.75 -18.77
N SER A 115 15.93 -10.57 -19.39
CA SER A 115 14.74 -9.73 -19.59
C SER A 115 13.59 -10.60 -20.10
N PRO A 116 12.34 -10.38 -19.63
CA PRO A 116 11.17 -11.05 -20.20
C PRO A 116 11.25 -10.99 -21.71
N GLY A 117 10.86 -12.06 -22.38
CA GLY A 117 10.85 -12.15 -23.83
C GLY A 117 10.04 -11.02 -24.51
N SER A 118 9.62 -11.20 -25.73
CA SER A 118 8.80 -10.18 -26.42
C SER A 118 7.56 -9.79 -25.61
N ILE A 119 7.03 -8.59 -25.81
CA ILE A 119 5.76 -8.11 -25.23
C ILE A 119 4.64 -9.16 -25.39
N GLY A 120 4.67 -9.91 -26.51
CA GLY A 120 3.75 -11.01 -26.75
C GLY A 120 3.88 -12.16 -25.74
N ASP A 121 5.09 -12.49 -25.33
CA ASP A 121 5.35 -13.56 -24.34
C ASP A 121 4.88 -13.15 -22.94
N VAL A 122 5.14 -11.89 -22.56
CA VAL A 122 4.64 -11.31 -21.30
C VAL A 122 3.11 -11.31 -21.28
N PHE A 123 2.47 -10.85 -22.35
CA PHE A 123 1.01 -10.81 -22.43
C PHE A 123 0.39 -12.20 -22.43
N ASN A 124 0.97 -13.16 -23.15
CA ASN A 124 0.52 -14.56 -23.14
C ASN A 124 0.67 -15.18 -21.75
N SER A 125 1.81 -14.98 -21.09
CA SER A 125 2.04 -15.45 -19.73
C SER A 125 1.01 -14.88 -18.74
N LEU A 126 0.70 -13.57 -18.86
CA LEU A 126 -0.32 -12.93 -18.02
C LEU A 126 -1.71 -13.52 -18.26
N LEU A 127 -2.11 -13.73 -19.53
CA LEU A 127 -3.41 -14.34 -19.86
C LEU A 127 -3.53 -15.76 -19.29
N MET A 128 -2.46 -16.56 -19.40
CA MET A 128 -2.45 -17.91 -18.86
C MET A 128 -2.49 -17.91 -17.31
N ASN A 129 -1.80 -16.97 -16.67
CA ASN A 129 -1.87 -16.78 -15.22
C ASN A 129 -3.27 -16.38 -14.73
N ILE A 130 -4.01 -15.55 -15.49
CA ILE A 130 -5.38 -15.14 -15.15
C ILE A 130 -6.34 -16.33 -15.10
N VAL A 131 -6.18 -17.29 -16.02
CA VAL A 131 -7.08 -18.45 -16.16
C VAL A 131 -6.59 -19.69 -15.40
N GLU A 132 -5.48 -19.61 -14.67
CA GLU A 132 -4.99 -20.70 -13.82
C GLU A 132 -6.06 -21.05 -12.77
N ASN A 133 -6.12 -22.34 -12.38
CA ASN A 133 -7.04 -22.79 -11.34
C ASN A 133 -6.89 -21.97 -10.05
N PRO A 134 -7.96 -21.45 -9.44
CA PRO A 134 -7.89 -20.55 -8.28
C PRO A 134 -7.18 -21.18 -7.06
N ILE A 135 -7.34 -22.49 -6.83
CA ILE A 135 -6.65 -23.19 -5.74
C ILE A 135 -5.15 -23.28 -6.04
N THR A 136 -4.79 -23.60 -7.29
CA THR A 136 -3.39 -23.64 -7.73
C THR A 136 -2.75 -22.27 -7.62
N SER A 137 -3.47 -21.21 -8.03
CA SER A 137 -3.01 -19.82 -7.90
C SER A 137 -2.70 -19.46 -6.44
N LEU A 138 -3.57 -19.85 -5.50
CA LEU A 138 -3.35 -19.62 -4.05
C LEU A 138 -2.12 -20.40 -3.54
N THR A 139 -1.98 -21.69 -3.90
CA THR A 139 -0.89 -22.53 -3.40
C THR A 139 0.47 -22.16 -3.97
N LYS A 140 0.51 -21.71 -5.22
CA LYS A 140 1.74 -21.25 -5.90
C LYS A 140 2.02 -19.75 -5.70
N ALA A 141 1.15 -19.03 -5.00
CA ALA A 141 1.20 -17.57 -4.87
C ALA A 141 1.23 -16.85 -6.25
N ASN A 142 0.45 -17.37 -7.23
CA ASN A 142 0.22 -16.68 -8.50
C ASN A 142 -0.74 -15.50 -8.26
N TYR A 143 -0.20 -14.35 -7.91
CA TYR A 143 -1.01 -13.19 -7.52
C TYR A 143 -1.87 -12.62 -8.66
N VAL A 144 -1.46 -12.78 -9.92
CA VAL A 144 -2.27 -12.38 -11.09
C VAL A 144 -3.55 -13.23 -11.14
N GLY A 145 -3.42 -14.55 -11.02
CA GLY A 145 -4.57 -15.46 -10.96
C GLY A 145 -5.43 -15.23 -9.70
N ILE A 146 -4.78 -15.03 -8.53
CA ILE A 146 -5.47 -14.72 -7.27
C ILE A 146 -6.34 -13.47 -7.41
N LEU A 147 -5.78 -12.39 -7.95
CA LEU A 147 -6.52 -11.13 -8.14
C LEU A 147 -7.64 -11.29 -9.16
N ALA A 148 -7.38 -11.95 -10.30
CA ALA A 148 -8.38 -12.16 -11.34
C ALA A 148 -9.60 -12.92 -10.78
N TRP A 149 -9.39 -14.04 -10.11
CA TRP A 149 -10.46 -14.81 -9.49
C TRP A 149 -11.14 -14.07 -8.35
N ALA A 150 -10.39 -13.32 -7.54
CA ALA A 150 -10.98 -12.50 -6.48
C ALA A 150 -11.92 -11.42 -7.05
N VAL A 151 -11.55 -10.79 -8.17
CA VAL A 151 -12.40 -9.80 -8.86
C VAL A 151 -13.66 -10.47 -9.42
N VAL A 152 -13.53 -11.60 -10.12
CA VAL A 152 -14.67 -12.33 -10.71
C VAL A 152 -15.64 -12.79 -9.62
N ILE A 153 -15.13 -13.41 -8.56
CA ILE A 153 -15.96 -13.89 -7.44
C ILE A 153 -16.56 -12.72 -6.68
N GLY A 154 -15.80 -11.65 -6.41
CA GLY A 154 -16.29 -10.46 -5.72
C GLY A 154 -17.44 -9.79 -6.47
N ILE A 155 -17.34 -9.66 -7.80
CA ILE A 155 -18.43 -9.13 -8.64
C ILE A 155 -19.65 -10.06 -8.62
N ALA A 156 -19.44 -11.37 -8.73
CA ALA A 156 -20.52 -12.36 -8.67
C ALA A 156 -21.26 -12.31 -7.31
N CYS A 157 -20.51 -12.14 -6.22
CA CYS A 157 -21.06 -12.05 -4.85
C CYS A 157 -21.83 -10.74 -4.57
N ARG A 158 -21.83 -9.74 -5.46
CA ARG A 158 -22.65 -8.53 -5.30
C ARG A 158 -24.15 -8.84 -5.20
N HIS A 159 -24.59 -9.92 -5.83
CA HIS A 159 -25.98 -10.37 -5.81
C HIS A 159 -26.28 -11.40 -4.70
N ALA A 160 -25.28 -11.73 -3.88
CA ALA A 160 -25.49 -12.63 -2.75
C ALA A 160 -26.32 -11.97 -1.65
N LYS A 161 -26.86 -12.80 -0.74
CA LYS A 161 -27.58 -12.34 0.46
C LYS A 161 -26.64 -11.52 1.34
N GLU A 162 -27.17 -10.53 2.07
CA GLU A 162 -26.37 -9.69 2.99
C GLU A 162 -25.60 -10.55 4.00
N SER A 163 -26.20 -11.61 4.54
CA SER A 163 -25.53 -12.55 5.46
C SER A 163 -24.27 -13.19 4.86
N THR A 164 -24.23 -13.42 3.56
CA THR A 164 -23.04 -13.94 2.87
C THR A 164 -21.98 -12.87 2.72
N LYS A 165 -22.37 -11.64 2.44
CA LYS A 165 -21.46 -10.49 2.35
C LYS A 165 -20.86 -10.18 3.72
N ASP A 166 -21.67 -10.15 4.78
CA ASP A 166 -21.22 -9.95 6.16
C ASP A 166 -20.21 -11.04 6.57
N MET A 167 -20.46 -12.31 6.22
CA MET A 167 -19.52 -13.40 6.47
C MET A 167 -18.17 -13.18 5.76
N LEU A 168 -18.17 -12.67 4.53
CA LEU A 168 -16.94 -12.34 3.80
C LEU A 168 -16.16 -11.21 4.48
N VAL A 169 -16.86 -10.20 5.02
CA VAL A 169 -16.26 -9.12 5.82
C VAL A 169 -15.65 -9.70 7.10
N ASP A 170 -16.37 -10.56 7.81
CA ASP A 170 -15.87 -11.17 9.05
C ASP A 170 -14.63 -12.01 8.82
N ILE A 171 -14.59 -12.81 7.74
CA ILE A 171 -13.39 -13.57 7.34
C ILE A 171 -12.24 -12.62 7.01
N SER A 172 -12.51 -11.56 6.24
CA SER A 172 -11.51 -10.52 5.91
C SER A 172 -10.93 -9.85 7.16
N ASN A 173 -11.80 -9.49 8.11
CA ASN A 173 -11.41 -8.92 9.39
C ASN A 173 -10.58 -9.91 10.23
N GLY A 174 -10.95 -11.19 10.21
CA GLY A 174 -10.21 -12.26 10.85
C GLY A 174 -8.79 -12.39 10.31
N LEU A 175 -8.62 -12.42 8.99
CA LEU A 175 -7.31 -12.47 8.34
C LEU A 175 -6.48 -11.22 8.61
N SER A 176 -7.09 -10.03 8.56
CA SER A 176 -6.43 -8.77 8.92
C SER A 176 -5.93 -8.77 10.36
N LYS A 177 -6.68 -9.41 11.28
CA LYS A 177 -6.25 -9.61 12.67
C LYS A 177 -5.05 -10.54 12.78
N VAL A 178 -5.00 -11.61 12.00
CA VAL A 178 -3.83 -12.51 11.92
C VAL A 178 -2.60 -11.73 11.45
N VAL A 179 -2.72 -10.93 10.39
CA VAL A 179 -1.62 -10.07 9.92
C VAL A 179 -1.19 -9.08 11.02
N THR A 180 -2.14 -8.50 11.75
CA THR A 180 -1.84 -7.62 12.89
C THR A 180 -1.01 -8.35 13.96
N TRP A 181 -1.29 -9.63 14.24
CA TRP A 181 -0.47 -10.43 15.17
C TRP A 181 0.95 -10.65 14.65
N ILE A 182 1.09 -10.98 13.34
CA ILE A 182 2.39 -11.11 12.70
C ILE A 182 3.16 -9.77 12.78
N ILE A 183 2.51 -8.66 12.49
CA ILE A 183 3.12 -7.31 12.57
C ILE A 183 3.50 -6.93 14.01
N ASN A 184 2.79 -7.41 15.03
CA ASN A 184 3.22 -7.22 16.42
C ASN A 184 4.54 -7.95 16.75
N PHE A 185 4.91 -8.96 15.97
CA PHE A 185 6.22 -9.62 16.02
C PHE A 185 7.31 -8.87 15.23
N ALA A 186 6.95 -7.85 14.42
CA ALA A 186 7.88 -7.08 13.60
C ALA A 186 9.09 -6.50 14.35
N PRO A 187 9.03 -6.05 15.62
CA PRO A 187 10.23 -5.60 16.33
C PRO A 187 11.35 -6.64 16.36
N PHE A 188 11.02 -7.91 16.57
CA PHE A 188 11.97 -9.03 16.53
C PHE A 188 12.32 -9.43 15.10
N GLY A 189 11.33 -9.45 14.21
CA GLY A 189 11.54 -9.74 12.78
C GLY A 189 12.49 -8.74 12.13
N ILE A 190 12.26 -7.43 12.34
CA ILE A 190 13.11 -6.36 11.81
C ILE A 190 14.50 -6.41 12.45
N MET A 191 14.60 -6.69 13.74
CA MET A 191 15.89 -6.93 14.39
C MET A 191 16.68 -8.03 13.66
N GLY A 192 16.04 -9.16 13.35
CA GLY A 192 16.68 -10.27 12.63
C GLY A 192 17.07 -9.91 11.19
N LEU A 193 16.20 -9.22 10.45
CA LEU A 193 16.48 -8.75 9.09
C LEU A 193 17.64 -7.76 9.05
N VAL A 194 17.64 -6.79 9.95
CA VAL A 194 18.70 -5.76 10.04
C VAL A 194 20.02 -6.39 10.49
N PHE A 195 19.97 -7.31 11.45
CA PHE A 195 21.14 -8.10 11.86
C PHE A 195 21.76 -8.81 10.66
N ASP A 196 20.96 -9.55 9.90
CA ASP A 196 21.41 -10.30 8.73
C ASP A 196 22.01 -9.38 7.67
N THR A 197 21.30 -8.31 7.35
CA THR A 197 21.75 -7.28 6.38
C THR A 197 23.06 -6.64 6.79
N VAL A 198 23.22 -6.22 8.04
CA VAL A 198 24.45 -5.57 8.55
C VAL A 198 25.60 -6.55 8.63
N SER A 199 25.33 -7.78 9.07
CA SER A 199 26.38 -8.81 9.18
C SER A 199 26.98 -9.19 7.83
N ASN A 200 26.15 -9.25 6.77
CA ASN A 200 26.56 -9.68 5.44
C ASN A 200 27.07 -8.52 4.55
N ASN A 201 26.42 -7.34 4.62
CA ASN A 201 26.63 -6.23 3.68
C ASN A 201 27.21 -4.97 4.36
N GLY A 202 27.32 -4.96 5.69
CA GLY A 202 27.79 -3.79 6.44
C GLY A 202 26.79 -2.63 6.47
N MET A 203 27.26 -1.47 6.93
CA MET A 203 26.41 -0.26 7.08
C MET A 203 26.11 0.48 5.76
N SER A 204 26.83 0.17 4.68
CA SER A 204 26.65 0.84 3.37
C SER A 204 25.25 0.66 2.79
N VAL A 205 24.58 -0.45 3.10
CA VAL A 205 23.24 -0.78 2.64
C VAL A 205 22.19 0.26 3.08
N PHE A 206 22.38 0.90 4.23
CA PHE A 206 21.46 1.96 4.69
C PHE A 206 21.48 3.21 3.82
N LYS A 207 22.55 3.43 3.04
CA LYS A 207 22.59 4.51 2.04
C LYS A 207 21.63 4.22 0.88
N GLU A 208 21.51 2.96 0.47
CA GLU A 208 20.56 2.53 -0.57
C GLU A 208 19.14 2.61 -0.06
N TYR A 209 18.89 2.13 1.17
CA TYR A 209 17.56 2.26 1.83
C TYR A 209 17.17 3.72 2.00
N GLY A 210 18.12 4.60 2.31
CA GLY A 210 17.89 6.04 2.36
C GLY A 210 17.50 6.63 1.00
N LYS A 211 18.14 6.19 -0.10
CA LYS A 211 17.76 6.61 -1.47
C LYS A 211 16.34 6.13 -1.82
N LEU A 212 16.05 4.85 -1.52
CA LEU A 212 14.71 4.29 -1.74
C LEU A 212 13.66 5.07 -0.95
N LEU A 213 13.91 5.34 0.33
CA LEU A 213 13.00 6.10 1.17
C LEU A 213 12.79 7.54 0.66
N MET A 214 13.87 8.20 0.21
CA MET A 214 13.76 9.53 -0.40
C MET A 214 12.94 9.51 -1.68
N LEU A 215 13.07 8.49 -2.52
CA LEU A 215 12.26 8.33 -3.72
C LEU A 215 10.78 8.14 -3.38
N LEU A 216 10.47 7.23 -2.44
CA LEU A 216 9.10 6.97 -1.98
C LEU A 216 8.45 8.22 -1.38
N VAL A 217 9.08 8.79 -0.36
CA VAL A 217 8.56 9.97 0.34
C VAL A 217 8.51 11.19 -0.59
N GLY A 218 9.54 11.39 -1.40
CA GLY A 218 9.58 12.48 -2.39
C GLY A 218 8.44 12.38 -3.40
N THR A 219 8.15 11.18 -3.91
CA THR A 219 7.01 10.95 -4.81
C THR A 219 5.68 11.20 -4.11
N MET A 220 5.51 10.71 -2.86
CA MET A 220 4.29 10.95 -2.07
C MET A 220 4.07 12.44 -1.81
N LEU A 221 5.11 13.18 -1.45
CA LEU A 221 5.04 14.62 -1.24
C LEU A 221 4.73 15.37 -2.55
N PHE A 222 5.28 14.92 -3.68
CA PHE A 222 4.96 15.48 -4.99
C PHE A 222 3.46 15.31 -5.31
N ILE A 223 2.90 14.12 -5.09
CA ILE A 223 1.45 13.89 -5.23
C ILE A 223 0.67 14.84 -4.33
N TYR A 224 1.07 14.94 -3.07
CA TYR A 224 0.33 15.75 -2.08
C TYR A 224 0.35 17.25 -2.39
N PHE A 225 1.52 17.79 -2.78
CA PHE A 225 1.71 19.24 -2.95
C PHE A 225 1.61 19.73 -4.40
N VAL A 226 1.62 18.84 -5.39
CA VAL A 226 1.52 19.21 -6.81
C VAL A 226 0.28 18.59 -7.44
N THR A 227 0.16 17.28 -7.45
CA THR A 227 -0.91 16.58 -8.18
C THR A 227 -2.28 16.80 -7.55
N ASN A 228 -2.40 16.61 -6.23
CA ASN A 228 -3.66 16.82 -5.53
C ASN A 228 -4.16 18.27 -5.61
N PRO A 229 -3.32 19.33 -5.45
CA PRO A 229 -3.71 20.69 -5.73
C PRO A 229 -4.24 20.93 -7.15
N ILE A 230 -3.65 20.28 -8.17
CA ILE A 230 -4.14 20.38 -9.55
C ILE A 230 -5.56 19.80 -9.66
N LEU A 231 -5.84 18.65 -9.03
CA LEU A 231 -7.17 18.03 -9.01
C LEU A 231 -8.19 18.92 -8.28
N VAL A 232 -7.79 19.50 -7.14
CA VAL A 232 -8.63 20.46 -6.39
C VAL A 232 -8.95 21.69 -7.26
N PHE A 233 -7.93 22.28 -7.89
CA PHE A 233 -8.12 23.42 -8.78
C PHE A 233 -9.06 23.08 -9.94
N TRP A 234 -8.91 21.91 -10.53
CA TRP A 234 -9.79 21.46 -11.62
C TRP A 234 -11.26 21.33 -11.17
N CYS A 235 -11.49 20.90 -9.94
CA CYS A 235 -12.83 20.81 -9.36
C CYS A 235 -13.41 22.18 -8.99
N THR A 236 -12.64 23.02 -8.32
CA THR A 236 -13.13 24.24 -7.64
C THR A 236 -12.93 25.52 -8.42
N HIS A 237 -11.93 25.57 -9.30
CA HIS A 237 -11.43 26.77 -10.00
C HIS A 237 -10.98 27.87 -9.04
N LYS A 238 -10.63 27.53 -7.80
CA LYS A 238 -10.09 28.43 -6.77
C LYS A 238 -8.69 27.98 -6.34
N ASN A 239 -7.98 28.82 -5.60
CA ASN A 239 -6.69 28.46 -5.01
C ASN A 239 -6.84 27.16 -4.18
N PRO A 240 -6.12 26.07 -4.52
CA PRO A 240 -6.28 24.78 -3.85
C PRO A 240 -5.61 24.71 -2.47
N TYR A 241 -4.56 25.51 -2.26
CA TYR A 241 -3.69 25.34 -1.09
C TYR A 241 -4.35 25.57 0.27
N PRO A 242 -5.31 26.48 0.46
CA PRO A 242 -6.02 26.57 1.74
C PRO A 242 -6.69 25.27 2.14
N LEU A 243 -7.35 24.56 1.20
CA LEU A 243 -7.96 23.26 1.45
C LEU A 243 -6.89 22.19 1.70
N VAL A 244 -5.83 22.14 0.90
CA VAL A 244 -4.71 21.19 1.06
C VAL A 244 -4.09 21.32 2.44
N PHE A 245 -3.76 22.53 2.89
CA PHE A 245 -3.19 22.75 4.22
C PHE A 245 -4.18 22.47 5.36
N ARG A 246 -5.47 22.69 5.14
CA ARG A 246 -6.51 22.31 6.09
C ARG A 246 -6.53 20.79 6.26
N CYS A 247 -6.56 20.02 5.17
CA CYS A 247 -6.49 18.55 5.20
C CYS A 247 -5.18 18.05 5.81
N LEU A 248 -4.04 18.70 5.53
CA LEU A 248 -2.76 18.38 6.13
C LEU A 248 -2.81 18.46 7.67
N LYS A 249 -3.30 19.57 8.19
CA LYS A 249 -3.35 19.81 9.64
C LYS A 249 -4.33 18.90 10.37
N LYS A 250 -5.48 18.65 9.75
CA LYS A 250 -6.60 17.99 10.43
C LYS A 250 -6.59 16.47 10.25
N SER A 251 -6.18 15.99 9.08
CA SER A 251 -6.20 14.59 8.71
C SER A 251 -4.79 13.97 8.65
N ALA A 252 -3.90 14.51 7.80
CA ALA A 252 -2.61 13.87 7.53
C ALA A 252 -1.76 13.68 8.77
N LEU A 253 -1.69 14.66 9.68
CA LEU A 253 -0.90 14.55 10.90
C LEU A 253 -1.37 13.39 11.77
N THR A 254 -2.68 13.24 11.97
CA THR A 254 -3.22 12.15 12.78
C THR A 254 -3.00 10.80 12.09
N ALA A 255 -3.25 10.71 10.79
CA ALA A 255 -3.02 9.51 10.00
C ALA A 255 -1.54 9.09 10.00
N PHE A 256 -0.61 10.04 9.94
CA PHE A 256 0.83 9.79 10.03
C PHE A 256 1.21 9.07 11.33
N PHE A 257 0.71 9.51 12.47
CA PHE A 257 1.05 8.92 13.75
C PHE A 257 0.28 7.64 14.06
N THR A 258 -0.98 7.55 13.61
CA THR A 258 -1.81 6.34 13.84
C THR A 258 -1.49 5.21 12.86
N ARG A 259 -1.01 5.55 11.66
CA ARG A 259 -0.76 4.60 10.55
C ARG A 259 -2.00 3.76 10.23
N SER A 260 -3.18 4.38 10.33
CA SER A 260 -4.45 3.72 10.10
C SER A 260 -5.47 4.69 9.50
N SER A 261 -5.78 4.52 8.22
CA SER A 261 -6.83 5.26 7.54
C SER A 261 -8.20 5.01 8.19
N ALA A 262 -8.46 3.78 8.64
CA ALA A 262 -9.70 3.44 9.33
C ALA A 262 -9.87 4.21 10.66
N ALA A 263 -8.80 4.34 11.46
CA ALA A 263 -8.83 5.13 12.69
C ALA A 263 -9.04 6.63 12.43
N ASN A 264 -8.72 7.09 11.23
CA ASN A 264 -8.86 8.49 10.83
C ASN A 264 -10.24 8.85 10.24
N ILE A 265 -11.09 7.85 9.94
CA ILE A 265 -12.44 8.05 9.40
C ILE A 265 -13.26 9.04 10.24
N PRO A 266 -13.37 8.91 11.58
CA PRO A 266 -14.16 9.86 12.38
C PRO A 266 -13.63 11.29 12.29
N ILE A 267 -12.32 11.46 12.19
CA ILE A 267 -11.66 12.78 12.07
C ILE A 267 -12.01 13.41 10.72
N ASN A 268 -11.89 12.64 9.64
CA ASN A 268 -12.23 13.11 8.30
C ASN A 268 -13.72 13.44 8.19
N MET A 269 -14.61 12.62 8.76
CA MET A 269 -16.06 12.91 8.78
C MET A 269 -16.36 14.19 9.56
N LYS A 270 -15.73 14.39 10.72
CA LYS A 270 -15.90 15.61 11.51
C LYS A 270 -15.43 16.85 10.74
N GLU A 271 -14.32 16.74 10.02
CA GLU A 271 -13.81 17.84 9.21
C GLU A 271 -14.70 18.13 7.99
N CYS A 272 -15.34 17.12 7.39
CA CYS A 272 -16.38 17.30 6.37
C CYS A 272 -17.57 18.09 6.94
N GLU A 273 -18.02 17.73 8.14
CA GLU A 273 -19.08 18.45 8.85
C GLU A 273 -18.69 19.91 9.12
N ASP A 274 -17.46 20.16 9.59
CA ASP A 274 -16.93 21.51 9.89
C ASP A 274 -16.76 22.36 8.61
N MET A 275 -16.66 21.73 7.43
CA MET A 275 -16.70 22.39 6.12
C MET A 275 -18.13 22.60 5.57
N GLY A 276 -19.15 22.09 6.27
CA GLY A 276 -20.55 22.19 5.85
C GLY A 276 -20.92 21.29 4.67
N LEU A 277 -20.16 20.20 4.47
CA LEU A 277 -20.43 19.23 3.42
C LEU A 277 -21.67 18.39 3.74
N ASP A 278 -22.30 17.85 2.69
CA ASP A 278 -23.49 17.01 2.82
C ASP A 278 -23.19 15.70 3.54
N ARG A 279 -23.94 15.45 4.63
CA ARG A 279 -23.76 14.28 5.47
C ARG A 279 -24.00 12.97 4.73
N ASP A 280 -25.01 12.92 3.86
CA ASP A 280 -25.34 11.70 3.09
C ASP A 280 -24.22 11.36 2.10
N THR A 281 -23.49 12.37 1.64
CA THR A 281 -22.31 12.19 0.79
C THR A 281 -21.09 11.73 1.60
N TYR A 282 -20.65 12.47 2.62
CA TYR A 282 -19.38 12.14 3.28
C TYR A 282 -19.49 10.90 4.17
N SER A 283 -20.66 10.54 4.68
CA SER A 283 -20.85 9.29 5.45
C SER A 283 -20.58 8.03 4.60
N VAL A 284 -20.67 8.14 3.28
CA VAL A 284 -20.36 7.08 2.34
C VAL A 284 -18.95 7.23 1.79
N THR A 285 -18.56 8.44 1.34
CA THR A 285 -17.32 8.65 0.61
C THR A 285 -16.08 8.53 1.49
N ILE A 286 -16.11 8.98 2.74
CA ILE A 286 -14.95 8.90 3.64
C ILE A 286 -14.62 7.45 4.04
N PRO A 287 -15.57 6.61 4.50
CA PRO A 287 -15.27 5.20 4.73
C PRO A 287 -14.86 4.44 3.47
N LEU A 288 -15.45 4.78 2.31
CA LEU A 288 -15.08 4.19 1.03
C LEU A 288 -13.66 4.61 0.62
N GLY A 289 -13.29 5.88 0.78
CA GLY A 289 -11.96 6.41 0.52
C GLY A 289 -10.89 5.66 1.29
N ALA A 290 -11.11 5.41 2.58
CA ALA A 290 -10.20 4.65 3.43
C ALA A 290 -9.90 3.23 2.92
N THR A 291 -10.58 2.77 1.87
CA THR A 291 -10.37 1.45 1.23
C THR A 291 -9.96 1.54 -0.23
N ILE A 292 -10.40 2.54 -1.00
CA ILE A 292 -10.16 2.59 -2.45
C ILE A 292 -9.27 3.76 -2.91
N ASN A 293 -9.08 4.78 -2.07
CA ASN A 293 -8.22 5.93 -2.39
C ASN A 293 -6.83 5.73 -1.78
N MET A 294 -6.00 5.02 -2.46
CA MET A 294 -4.74 4.47 -1.94
C MET A 294 -3.53 4.95 -2.73
N ASP A 295 -3.41 6.27 -2.94
CA ASP A 295 -2.33 6.91 -3.69
C ASP A 295 -0.95 6.48 -3.22
N GLY A 296 -0.71 6.54 -1.90
CA GLY A 296 0.56 6.18 -1.29
C GLY A 296 0.87 4.69 -1.40
N ALA A 297 -0.14 3.82 -1.26
CA ALA A 297 0.03 2.38 -1.44
C ALA A 297 0.38 2.03 -2.89
N ALA A 298 -0.27 2.67 -3.87
CA ALA A 298 0.03 2.49 -5.28
C ALA A 298 1.46 2.95 -5.62
N ILE A 299 1.93 4.06 -5.02
CA ILE A 299 3.32 4.52 -5.13
C ILE A 299 4.28 3.48 -4.54
N THR A 300 3.99 3.00 -3.34
CA THR A 300 4.85 2.00 -2.66
C THR A 300 4.98 0.73 -3.49
N ILE A 301 3.87 0.15 -3.94
CA ILE A 301 3.87 -1.05 -4.78
C ILE A 301 4.71 -0.81 -6.05
N THR A 302 4.49 0.31 -6.74
CA THR A 302 5.16 0.62 -8.00
C THR A 302 6.67 0.85 -7.82
N VAL A 303 7.07 1.71 -6.88
CA VAL A 303 8.49 2.04 -6.63
C VAL A 303 9.27 0.83 -6.18
N MET A 304 8.72 0.05 -5.23
CA MET A 304 9.40 -1.15 -4.72
C MET A 304 9.55 -2.23 -5.79
N THR A 305 8.54 -2.41 -6.62
CA THR A 305 8.61 -3.35 -7.77
C THR A 305 9.65 -2.91 -8.79
N LEU A 306 9.70 -1.62 -9.13
CA LEU A 306 10.70 -1.10 -10.07
C LEU A 306 12.11 -1.13 -9.49
N ALA A 307 12.27 -0.94 -8.19
CA ALA A 307 13.55 -1.12 -7.52
C ALA A 307 14.01 -2.59 -7.59
N ALA A 308 13.10 -3.56 -7.44
CA ALA A 308 13.39 -4.97 -7.64
C ALA A 308 13.80 -5.27 -9.10
N ALA A 309 13.04 -4.75 -10.07
CA ALA A 309 13.35 -4.92 -11.50
C ALA A 309 14.72 -4.33 -11.85
N ASN A 310 15.02 -3.10 -11.39
CA ASN A 310 16.33 -2.47 -11.59
C ASN A 310 17.47 -3.29 -10.98
N THR A 311 17.25 -3.88 -9.81
CA THR A 311 18.25 -4.71 -9.11
C THR A 311 18.60 -5.96 -9.91
N LEU A 312 17.60 -6.55 -10.57
CA LEU A 312 17.76 -7.76 -11.39
C LEU A 312 18.11 -7.45 -12.87
N GLY A 313 18.38 -6.19 -13.21
CA GLY A 313 18.69 -5.80 -14.60
C GLY A 313 17.51 -5.92 -15.58
N ILE A 314 16.26 -6.05 -15.06
CA ILE A 314 15.05 -6.17 -15.87
C ILE A 314 14.67 -4.80 -16.43
N THR A 315 14.66 -4.68 -17.76
CA THR A 315 14.21 -3.47 -18.45
C THR A 315 12.69 -3.42 -18.50
N VAL A 316 12.11 -2.34 -17.96
CA VAL A 316 10.65 -2.13 -17.97
C VAL A 316 10.29 -1.19 -19.10
N ASP A 317 9.61 -1.71 -20.13
CA ASP A 317 9.09 -0.94 -21.26
C ASP A 317 7.83 -0.14 -20.88
N ILE A 318 7.38 0.73 -21.80
CA ILE A 318 6.22 1.61 -21.54
C ILE A 318 4.92 0.81 -21.34
N PRO A 319 4.58 -0.19 -22.19
CA PRO A 319 3.37 -1.01 -22.00
C PRO A 319 3.35 -1.73 -20.65
N SER A 320 4.47 -2.36 -20.26
CA SER A 320 4.59 -3.03 -18.95
C SER A 320 4.50 -2.05 -17.79
N ALA A 321 5.03 -0.83 -17.95
CA ALA A 321 4.90 0.22 -16.94
C ALA A 321 3.44 0.71 -16.76
N ILE A 322 2.68 0.83 -17.88
CA ILE A 322 1.24 1.15 -17.82
C ILE A 322 0.48 0.04 -17.11
N LEU A 323 0.77 -1.22 -17.47
CA LEU A 323 0.14 -2.38 -16.84
C LEU A 323 0.45 -2.45 -15.34
N LEU A 324 1.71 -2.21 -14.95
CA LEU A 324 2.11 -2.09 -13.54
C LEU A 324 1.30 -0.99 -12.83
N SER A 325 1.14 0.18 -13.46
CA SER A 325 0.40 1.30 -12.85
C SER A 325 -1.07 0.95 -12.59
N ILE A 326 -1.73 0.29 -13.54
CA ILE A 326 -3.11 -0.17 -13.39
C ILE A 326 -3.20 -1.25 -12.31
N LEU A 327 -2.31 -2.24 -12.36
CA LEU A 327 -2.27 -3.34 -11.41
C LEU A 327 -2.00 -2.84 -9.98
N ALA A 328 -1.04 -1.94 -9.80
CA ALA A 328 -0.72 -1.34 -8.50
C ALA A 328 -1.91 -0.56 -7.93
N ALA A 329 -2.60 0.25 -8.76
CA ALA A 329 -3.76 1.01 -8.33
C ALA A 329 -4.95 0.10 -7.94
N LEU A 330 -5.25 -0.92 -8.73
CA LEU A 330 -6.32 -1.89 -8.42
C LEU A 330 -6.01 -2.69 -7.16
N SER A 331 -4.76 -3.07 -6.99
CA SER A 331 -4.32 -3.86 -5.84
C SER A 331 -4.29 -3.03 -4.57
N ALA A 332 -3.87 -1.76 -4.68
CA ALA A 332 -3.87 -0.84 -3.55
C ALA A 332 -5.25 -0.73 -2.90
N CYS A 333 -6.35 -0.82 -3.68
CA CYS A 333 -7.72 -0.89 -3.14
C CYS A 333 -7.96 -2.11 -2.23
N GLY A 334 -7.13 -3.15 -2.31
CA GLY A 334 -7.14 -4.31 -1.42
C GLY A 334 -6.23 -4.20 -0.20
N ALA A 335 -5.38 -3.16 -0.13
CA ALA A 335 -4.41 -2.98 0.95
C ALA A 335 -5.02 -2.54 2.29
N SER A 336 -6.32 -2.44 2.35
CA SER A 336 -7.14 -1.81 3.39
C SER A 336 -6.70 -2.07 4.84
N GLY A 337 -6.42 -0.98 5.55
CA GLY A 337 -6.56 -0.87 7.02
C GLY A 337 -5.49 -1.54 7.89
N VAL A 338 -4.54 -2.26 7.31
CA VAL A 338 -3.46 -2.94 8.04
C VAL A 338 -2.15 -2.23 7.78
N ALA A 339 -1.41 -1.87 8.85
CA ALA A 339 -0.09 -1.27 8.73
C ALA A 339 0.83 -2.18 7.88
N GLY A 340 1.50 -1.58 6.88
CA GLY A 340 2.35 -2.34 5.93
C GLY A 340 1.58 -3.20 4.93
N GLY A 341 0.26 -3.03 4.79
CA GLY A 341 -0.57 -3.80 3.86
C GLY A 341 -0.13 -3.66 2.40
N SER A 342 0.30 -2.48 1.98
CA SER A 342 0.83 -2.22 0.64
C SER A 342 2.06 -3.07 0.31
N LEU A 343 2.94 -3.32 1.30
CA LEU A 343 4.13 -4.14 1.13
C LEU A 343 3.80 -5.58 0.74
N LEU A 344 2.70 -6.13 1.26
CA LEU A 344 2.25 -7.49 0.96
C LEU A 344 1.75 -7.66 -0.49
N LEU A 345 1.54 -6.57 -1.20
CA LEU A 345 1.10 -6.55 -2.60
C LEU A 345 2.28 -6.44 -3.59
N ILE A 346 3.49 -6.16 -3.10
CA ILE A 346 4.71 -6.09 -3.92
C ILE A 346 4.96 -7.40 -4.69
N PRO A 347 4.84 -8.60 -4.10
CA PRO A 347 5.07 -9.85 -4.82
C PRO A 347 4.16 -10.04 -6.03
N MET A 348 2.91 -9.57 -5.94
CA MET A 348 1.98 -9.59 -7.05
C MET A 348 2.47 -8.68 -8.20
N ALA A 349 2.88 -7.46 -7.91
CA ALA A 349 3.41 -6.55 -8.92
C ALA A 349 4.74 -7.05 -9.51
N CYS A 350 5.60 -7.67 -8.69
CA CYS A 350 6.83 -8.32 -9.11
C CYS A 350 6.58 -9.50 -10.07
N SER A 351 5.49 -10.26 -9.86
CA SER A 351 5.15 -11.40 -10.72
C SER A 351 4.84 -10.98 -12.17
N LEU A 352 4.45 -9.72 -12.40
CA LEU A 352 4.28 -9.13 -13.74
C LEU A 352 5.57 -9.17 -14.56
N PHE A 353 6.71 -9.08 -13.91
CA PHE A 353 8.04 -9.08 -14.52
C PHE A 353 8.76 -10.42 -14.39
N GLY A 354 8.06 -11.49 -13.98
CA GLY A 354 8.65 -12.81 -13.75
C GLY A 354 9.59 -12.86 -12.54
N ILE A 355 9.59 -11.85 -11.68
CA ILE A 355 10.44 -11.82 -10.47
C ILE A 355 9.96 -12.89 -9.50
N PRO A 356 10.84 -13.83 -9.06
CA PRO A 356 10.47 -14.90 -8.15
C PRO A 356 9.93 -14.36 -6.82
N ASN A 357 8.99 -15.11 -6.23
CA ASN A 357 8.36 -14.69 -4.99
C ASN A 357 9.35 -14.54 -3.82
N ASP A 358 10.42 -15.35 -3.81
CA ASP A 358 11.45 -15.24 -2.77
C ASP A 358 12.23 -13.94 -2.86
N VAL A 359 12.53 -13.47 -4.07
CA VAL A 359 13.14 -12.15 -4.30
C VAL A 359 12.18 -11.03 -3.90
N ALA A 360 10.94 -11.12 -4.34
CA ALA A 360 9.91 -10.15 -4.00
C ALA A 360 9.70 -10.03 -2.47
N MET A 361 9.79 -11.16 -1.75
CA MET A 361 9.68 -11.16 -0.29
C MET A 361 10.90 -10.55 0.41
N GLN A 362 12.09 -10.59 -0.18
CA GLN A 362 13.23 -9.81 0.34
C GLN A 362 12.99 -8.30 0.19
N VAL A 363 12.43 -7.89 -0.94
CA VAL A 363 12.01 -6.48 -1.16
C VAL A 363 10.96 -6.06 -0.13
N VAL A 364 9.99 -6.92 0.18
CA VAL A 364 9.03 -6.72 1.28
C VAL A 364 9.75 -6.56 2.62
N GLY A 365 10.75 -7.40 2.90
CA GLY A 365 11.59 -7.28 4.11
C GLY A 365 12.27 -5.91 4.22
N ILE A 366 12.86 -5.42 3.13
CA ILE A 366 13.42 -4.06 3.07
C ILE A 366 12.33 -3.01 3.33
N GLY A 367 11.15 -3.18 2.73
CA GLY A 367 9.99 -2.32 2.97
C GLY A 367 9.64 -2.23 4.46
N PHE A 368 9.67 -3.32 5.21
CA PHE A 368 9.44 -3.31 6.66
C PHE A 368 10.55 -2.61 7.45
N ILE A 369 11.81 -2.67 7.00
CA ILE A 369 12.93 -1.94 7.63
C ILE A 369 12.70 -0.42 7.53
N ILE A 370 12.31 0.08 6.37
CA ILE A 370 12.05 1.51 6.16
C ILE A 370 10.62 1.91 6.53
N GLY A 371 9.77 0.94 6.83
CA GLY A 371 8.32 1.05 6.94
C GLY A 371 7.82 1.99 8.02
N VAL A 372 8.62 2.33 9.04
CA VAL A 372 8.19 3.29 10.06
C VAL A 372 7.89 4.66 9.45
N ILE A 373 8.74 5.14 8.54
CA ILE A 373 8.58 6.44 7.89
C ILE A 373 7.70 6.29 6.65
N GLN A 374 7.99 5.27 5.82
CA GLN A 374 7.28 5.03 4.56
C GLN A 374 5.77 4.87 4.80
N ASP A 375 5.34 3.97 5.67
CA ASP A 375 3.93 3.68 5.95
C ASP A 375 3.22 4.84 6.69
N SER A 376 3.95 5.63 7.50
CA SER A 376 3.41 6.84 8.10
C SER A 376 3.07 7.90 7.06
N VAL A 377 3.97 8.15 6.08
CA VAL A 377 3.73 9.11 5.00
C VAL A 377 2.69 8.59 4.03
N GLU A 378 2.73 7.29 3.71
CA GLU A 378 1.72 6.60 2.89
C GLU A 378 0.32 6.79 3.46
N THR A 379 0.13 6.48 4.74
CA THR A 379 -1.17 6.61 5.41
C THR A 379 -1.61 8.07 5.52
N ALA A 380 -0.68 8.99 5.77
CA ALA A 380 -0.96 10.43 5.78
C ALA A 380 -1.48 10.91 4.42
N LEU A 381 -0.85 10.49 3.32
CA LEU A 381 -1.29 10.80 1.96
C LEU A 381 -2.67 10.20 1.68
N ASN A 382 -2.84 8.88 1.88
CA ASN A 382 -4.09 8.18 1.60
C ASN A 382 -5.26 8.85 2.34
N SER A 383 -5.17 8.93 3.66
CA SER A 383 -6.28 9.40 4.49
C SER A 383 -6.61 10.88 4.31
N SER A 384 -5.60 11.73 4.09
CA SER A 384 -5.88 13.16 3.85
C SER A 384 -6.41 13.43 2.45
N SER A 385 -6.05 12.61 1.46
CA SER A 385 -6.64 12.70 0.12
C SER A 385 -8.08 12.19 0.09
N ASP A 386 -8.51 11.28 0.99
CA ASP A 386 -9.91 10.92 1.16
C ASP A 386 -10.77 12.16 1.44
N LEU A 387 -10.35 12.93 2.44
CA LEU A 387 -11.00 14.19 2.82
C LEU A 387 -10.94 15.23 1.68
N LEU A 388 -9.75 15.40 1.11
CA LEU A 388 -9.47 16.40 0.08
C LEU A 388 -10.31 16.20 -1.18
N LEU A 389 -10.34 14.98 -1.71
CA LEU A 389 -11.03 14.66 -2.95
C LEU A 389 -12.55 14.57 -2.75
N SER A 390 -13.01 14.09 -1.58
CA SER A 390 -14.44 14.11 -1.22
C SER A 390 -14.96 15.55 -1.17
N ALA A 391 -14.26 16.44 -0.45
CA ALA A 391 -14.60 17.87 -0.39
C ALA A 391 -14.55 18.53 -1.77
N SER A 392 -13.52 18.21 -2.57
CA SER A 392 -13.36 18.78 -3.91
C SER A 392 -14.51 18.42 -4.86
N ALA A 393 -15.01 17.20 -4.79
CA ALA A 393 -16.15 16.77 -5.60
C ALA A 393 -17.44 17.52 -5.22
N GLU A 394 -17.66 17.74 -3.93
CA GLU A 394 -18.82 18.49 -3.45
C GLU A 394 -18.69 19.99 -3.78
N PHE A 395 -17.52 20.59 -3.59
CA PHE A 395 -17.27 21.96 -4.01
C PHE A 395 -17.40 22.14 -5.54
N ARG A 396 -17.09 21.13 -6.34
CA ARG A 396 -17.41 21.13 -7.77
C ARG A 396 -18.90 21.23 -8.02
N GLN A 397 -19.72 20.54 -7.22
CA GLN A 397 -21.17 20.64 -7.31
C GLN A 397 -21.66 22.00 -6.87
N TRP A 398 -21.19 22.54 -5.73
CA TRP A 398 -21.51 23.90 -5.25
C TRP A 398 -21.20 24.96 -6.31
N ARG A 399 -20.04 24.86 -6.96
CA ARG A 399 -19.69 25.75 -8.08
C ARG A 399 -20.72 25.71 -9.21
N LYS A 400 -21.20 24.53 -9.58
CA LYS A 400 -22.22 24.38 -10.63
C LYS A 400 -23.55 24.96 -10.24
N GLU A 401 -23.87 24.97 -8.95
CA GLU A 401 -25.08 25.52 -8.36
C GLU A 401 -24.96 27.03 -8.05
N GLY A 402 -23.78 27.62 -8.28
CA GLY A 402 -23.53 29.01 -7.96
C GLY A 402 -23.36 29.30 -6.48
N ARG A 403 -23.17 28.27 -5.63
CA ARG A 403 -22.90 28.44 -4.20
C ARG A 403 -21.46 28.91 -3.99
N GLU A 404 -21.27 29.75 -2.98
CA GLU A 404 -19.94 30.18 -2.59
C GLU A 404 -19.14 29.05 -1.94
N ILE A 405 -17.88 28.89 -2.36
CA ILE A 405 -16.94 27.92 -1.79
C ILE A 405 -16.06 28.66 -0.80
N THR A 406 -16.15 28.27 0.46
CA THR A 406 -15.26 28.72 1.56
C THR A 406 -14.53 27.49 2.11
N TYR A 407 -13.17 27.61 2.26
CA TYR A 407 -12.34 26.50 2.77
C TYR A 407 -12.09 26.63 4.27
#